data_b4f584709ecede9f7f3292deb7ebf872
#
_entry.id   b4f584709ecede9f7f3292deb7ebf872
#
_cell.length_a   1.000
_cell.length_b   1.000
_cell.length_c   1.000
_cell.angle_alpha   90.00
_cell.angle_beta   90.00
_cell.angle_gamma   90.00
#
_symmetry.space_group_name_H-M   'P 1'
#
loop_
_entity.id
_entity.type
_entity.pdbx_description
1 polymer ?
#
loop_
_entity_poly.entity_id
_entity_poly.type
_entity_poly.pdbx_seq_one_letter_code
_entity_poly.pdbx_strand_id
1 'polypeptide(L)'
;MTAQLIDGNALAKKTRAEVAQRVAALAARGHRPGLAVILVGHNPASQVYVKHKVADCESVGMHSVLDRHPENLPEAELLARIRALNADPDIHGILVQLPLPPHIDANKVIETISPAKDVDGFHVASAGALMIGRPGFKACTPYGCMKMLEAIGCDPKGKHADRKSVV
;
A
#
# COMPACT_ATOMS: atom_id res chain seq x y z
N MET A 1 10.55 -27.97 -20.77
CA MET A 1 10.83 -26.52 -20.58
C MET A 1 11.15 -26.31 -19.11
N THR A 2 12.30 -25.73 -18.80
CA THR A 2 12.67 -25.39 -17.41
C THR A 2 11.98 -24.08 -17.02
N ALA A 3 11.39 -24.03 -15.82
CA ALA A 3 10.78 -22.80 -15.30
C ALA A 3 11.85 -21.72 -15.09
N GLN A 4 11.50 -20.48 -15.40
CA GLN A 4 12.36 -19.32 -15.13
C GLN A 4 11.99 -18.75 -13.74
N LEU A 5 12.99 -18.56 -12.89
CA LEU A 5 12.81 -17.90 -11.60
C LEU A 5 12.66 -16.38 -11.80
N ILE A 6 11.61 -15.80 -11.22
CA ILE A 6 11.45 -14.34 -11.14
C ILE A 6 11.95 -13.90 -9.76
N ASP A 7 13.08 -13.19 -9.73
CA ASP A 7 13.68 -12.69 -8.50
C ASP A 7 12.95 -11.43 -8.01
N GLY A 8 11.97 -11.62 -7.12
CA GLY A 8 11.21 -10.53 -6.51
C GLY A 8 12.07 -9.62 -5.61
N ASN A 9 13.14 -10.15 -4.98
CA ASN A 9 14.03 -9.33 -4.15
C ASN A 9 14.86 -8.36 -4.99
N ALA A 10 15.39 -8.82 -6.12
CA ALA A 10 16.13 -7.97 -7.06
C ALA A 10 15.22 -6.88 -7.63
N LEU A 11 13.98 -7.23 -8.03
CA LEU A 11 13.00 -6.26 -8.50
C LEU A 11 12.63 -5.24 -7.43
N ALA A 12 12.38 -5.66 -6.19
CA ALA A 12 12.07 -4.77 -5.08
C ALA A 12 13.21 -3.79 -4.79
N LYS A 13 14.47 -4.26 -4.81
CA LYS A 13 15.66 -3.41 -4.65
C LYS A 13 15.74 -2.35 -5.75
N LYS A 14 15.54 -2.74 -7.02
CA LYS A 14 15.51 -1.82 -8.16
C LYS A 14 14.40 -0.78 -8.00
N THR A 15 13.19 -1.23 -7.71
CA THR A 15 12.03 -0.34 -7.53
C THR A 15 12.25 0.66 -6.40
N ARG A 16 12.80 0.25 -5.24
CA ARG A 16 13.14 1.17 -4.16
C ARG A 16 14.18 2.21 -4.59
N ALA A 17 15.19 1.83 -5.35
CA ALA A 17 16.18 2.78 -5.87
C ALA A 17 15.55 3.82 -6.80
N GLU A 18 14.65 3.41 -7.69
CA GLU A 18 13.90 4.31 -8.58
C GLU A 18 12.98 5.25 -7.79
N VAL A 19 12.28 4.73 -6.77
CA VAL A 19 11.44 5.54 -5.87
C VAL A 19 12.28 6.56 -5.11
N ALA A 20 13.44 6.16 -4.56
CA ALA A 20 14.34 7.08 -3.85
C ALA A 20 14.78 8.26 -4.73
N GLN A 21 15.11 8.02 -6.00
CA GLN A 21 15.46 9.09 -6.95
C GLN A 21 14.27 10.04 -7.17
N ARG A 22 13.06 9.52 -7.32
CA ARG A 22 11.84 10.34 -7.49
C ARG A 22 11.52 11.14 -6.23
N VAL A 23 11.67 10.54 -5.05
CA VAL A 23 11.48 11.23 -3.76
C VAL A 23 12.49 12.37 -3.61
N ALA A 24 13.76 12.13 -3.92
CA ALA A 24 14.79 13.18 -3.87
C ALA A 24 14.49 14.34 -4.83
N ALA A 25 14.03 14.05 -6.04
CA ALA A 25 13.63 15.07 -7.00
C ALA A 25 12.44 15.91 -6.55
N LEU A 26 11.46 15.30 -5.88
CA LEU A 26 10.31 15.99 -5.28
C LEU A 26 10.74 16.83 -4.07
N ALA A 27 11.59 16.27 -3.21
CA ALA A 27 12.11 16.97 -2.03
C ALA A 27 12.93 18.22 -2.40
N ALA A 28 13.72 18.16 -3.48
CA ALA A 28 14.43 19.33 -4.02
C ALA A 28 13.51 20.46 -4.48
N ARG A 29 12.23 20.15 -4.74
CA ARG A 29 11.17 21.11 -5.09
C ARG A 29 10.31 21.52 -3.89
N GLY A 30 10.69 21.13 -2.67
CA GLY A 30 9.95 21.44 -1.44
C GLY A 30 8.78 20.46 -1.14
N HIS A 31 8.66 19.37 -1.88
CA HIS A 31 7.56 18.39 -1.70
C HIS A 31 8.09 17.05 -1.24
N ARG A 32 8.01 16.74 0.05
CA ARG A 32 8.39 15.45 0.59
C ARG A 32 7.17 14.53 0.68
N PRO A 33 7.09 13.42 -0.09
CA PRO A 33 5.97 12.50 0.02
C PRO A 33 5.83 11.92 1.41
N GLY A 34 4.62 11.88 1.94
CA GLY A 34 4.29 11.36 3.28
C GLY A 34 3.33 10.18 3.23
N LEU A 35 3.64 9.13 4.01
CA LEU A 35 2.80 7.96 4.22
C LEU A 35 2.44 7.82 5.69
N ALA A 36 1.16 7.75 6.00
CA ALA A 36 0.66 7.34 7.31
C ALA A 36 0.27 5.87 7.30
N VAL A 37 0.80 5.11 8.24
CA VAL A 37 0.47 3.70 8.45
C VAL A 37 -0.19 3.57 9.82
N ILE A 38 -1.43 3.05 9.84
CA ILE A 38 -2.20 2.83 11.07
C ILE A 38 -2.18 1.33 11.39
N LEU A 39 -1.86 1.01 12.63
CA LEU A 39 -1.90 -0.35 13.17
C LEU A 39 -2.76 -0.37 14.43
N VAL A 40 -3.83 -1.16 14.44
CA VAL A 40 -4.70 -1.37 15.60
C VAL A 40 -4.52 -2.79 16.12
N GLY A 41 -4.21 -2.90 17.41
CA GLY A 41 -3.96 -4.18 18.07
C GLY A 41 -2.54 -4.71 17.92
N HIS A 42 -2.37 -5.98 18.28
CA HIS A 42 -1.05 -6.59 18.47
C HIS A 42 -0.82 -7.84 17.58
N ASN A 43 -1.53 -7.96 16.45
CA ASN A 43 -1.32 -9.09 15.55
C ASN A 43 0.16 -9.18 15.11
N PRO A 44 0.86 -10.30 15.38
CA PRO A 44 2.31 -10.39 15.13
C PRO A 44 2.68 -10.25 13.66
N ALA A 45 1.88 -10.81 12.74
CA ALA A 45 2.11 -10.70 11.31
C ALA A 45 1.97 -9.24 10.85
N SER A 46 0.92 -8.55 11.31
CA SER A 46 0.70 -7.13 11.02
C SER A 46 1.85 -6.25 11.51
N GLN A 47 2.41 -6.54 12.70
CA GLN A 47 3.55 -5.80 13.23
C GLN A 47 4.80 -5.94 12.34
N VAL A 48 5.07 -7.14 11.82
CA VAL A 48 6.20 -7.39 10.91
C VAL A 48 6.00 -6.63 9.59
N TYR A 49 4.82 -6.70 8.99
CA TYR A 49 4.52 -5.98 7.74
C TYR A 49 4.65 -4.47 7.91
N VAL A 50 4.09 -3.92 8.98
CA VAL A 50 4.17 -2.47 9.29
C VAL A 50 5.63 -2.04 9.50
N LYS A 51 6.43 -2.82 10.23
CA LYS A 51 7.86 -2.54 10.42
C LYS A 51 8.60 -2.45 9.08
N HIS A 52 8.34 -3.38 8.15
CA HIS A 52 8.96 -3.33 6.82
C HIS A 52 8.49 -2.12 6.02
N LYS A 53 7.19 -1.80 6.05
CA LYS A 53 6.65 -0.63 5.33
C LYS A 53 7.28 0.68 5.82
N VAL A 54 7.41 0.86 7.13
CA VAL A 54 8.06 2.05 7.71
C VAL A 54 9.53 2.11 7.31
N ALA A 55 10.28 1.02 7.47
CA ALA A 55 11.70 0.97 7.10
C ALA A 55 11.92 1.24 5.60
N ASP A 56 11.07 0.69 4.73
CA ASP A 56 11.14 0.95 3.30
C ASP A 56 10.86 2.43 2.97
N CYS A 57 9.85 3.06 3.60
CA CYS A 57 9.59 4.50 3.43
C CYS A 57 10.77 5.36 3.86
N GLU A 58 11.35 5.08 5.02
CA GLU A 58 12.50 5.80 5.54
C GLU A 58 13.72 5.63 4.62
N SER A 59 13.96 4.41 4.12
CA SER A 59 15.09 4.09 3.24
C SER A 59 15.07 4.84 1.91
N VAL A 60 13.88 5.22 1.43
CA VAL A 60 13.71 6.01 0.19
C VAL A 60 13.53 7.50 0.44
N GLY A 61 13.61 7.96 1.70
CA GLY A 61 13.56 9.39 2.07
C GLY A 61 12.15 9.96 2.22
N MET A 62 11.10 9.14 2.20
CA MET A 62 9.73 9.58 2.45
C MET A 62 9.51 9.99 3.91
N HIS A 63 8.56 10.89 4.15
CA HIS A 63 8.03 11.12 5.49
C HIS A 63 7.14 9.93 5.88
N SER A 64 7.43 9.30 7.01
CA SER A 64 6.68 8.14 7.51
C SER A 64 6.07 8.44 8.86
N VAL A 65 4.77 8.29 8.98
CA VAL A 65 4.02 8.39 10.23
C VAL A 65 3.49 7.02 10.59
N LEU A 66 3.83 6.52 11.77
CA LEU A 66 3.32 5.27 12.29
C LEU A 66 2.40 5.53 13.48
N ASP A 67 1.11 5.33 13.29
CA ASP A 67 0.08 5.40 14.31
C ASP A 67 -0.21 4.00 14.88
N ARG A 68 0.16 3.77 16.14
CA ARG A 68 -0.14 2.51 16.85
C ARG A 68 -1.26 2.74 17.85
N HIS A 69 -2.26 1.91 17.78
CA HIS A 69 -3.42 1.97 18.66
C HIS A 69 -3.64 0.64 19.38
N PRO A 70 -4.18 0.66 20.60
CA PRO A 70 -4.53 -0.54 21.32
C PRO A 70 -5.69 -1.28 20.65
N GLU A 71 -5.82 -2.59 20.93
CA GLU A 71 -6.85 -3.43 20.33
C GLU A 71 -8.28 -2.97 20.63
N ASN A 72 -8.49 -2.33 21.78
CA ASN A 72 -9.79 -1.81 22.24
C ASN A 72 -10.09 -0.39 21.75
N LEU A 73 -9.33 0.15 20.78
CA LEU A 73 -9.62 1.48 20.20
C LEU A 73 -11.06 1.55 19.69
N PRO A 74 -11.87 2.54 20.09
CA PRO A 74 -13.21 2.74 19.53
C PRO A 74 -13.16 3.06 18.04
N GLU A 75 -14.07 2.45 17.25
CA GLU A 75 -14.18 2.73 15.82
C GLU A 75 -14.26 4.23 15.51
N ALA A 76 -15.08 4.96 16.26
CA ALA A 76 -15.27 6.39 16.04
C ALA A 76 -13.96 7.20 16.16
N GLU A 77 -13.06 6.81 17.05
CA GLU A 77 -11.74 7.44 17.21
C GLU A 77 -10.83 7.13 16.03
N LEU A 78 -10.82 5.87 15.54
CA LEU A 78 -10.08 5.49 14.35
C LEU A 78 -10.56 6.29 13.12
N LEU A 79 -11.87 6.39 12.92
CA LEU A 79 -12.43 7.16 11.81
C LEU A 79 -12.11 8.66 11.93
N ALA A 80 -12.13 9.22 13.14
CA ALA A 80 -11.72 10.61 13.37
C ALA A 80 -10.25 10.83 13.03
N ARG A 81 -9.38 9.89 13.39
CA ARG A 81 -7.95 9.92 13.05
C ARG A 81 -7.72 9.87 11.54
N ILE A 82 -8.42 8.99 10.82
CA ILE A 82 -8.33 8.91 9.37
C ILE A 82 -8.77 10.22 8.71
N ARG A 83 -9.86 10.84 9.20
CA ARG A 83 -10.31 12.15 8.68
C ARG A 83 -9.27 13.25 8.90
N ALA A 84 -8.58 13.24 10.04
CA ALA A 84 -7.48 14.16 10.31
C ALA A 84 -6.32 13.97 9.32
N LEU A 85 -5.92 12.70 9.06
CA LEU A 85 -4.89 12.37 8.06
C LEU A 85 -5.32 12.71 6.63
N ASN A 86 -6.59 12.58 6.31
CA ASN A 86 -7.12 13.02 5.01
C ASN A 86 -6.93 14.53 4.81
N ALA A 87 -7.09 15.32 5.87
CA ALA A 87 -6.94 16.78 5.83
C ALA A 87 -5.48 17.24 5.95
N ASP A 88 -4.58 16.39 6.37
CA ASP A 88 -3.16 16.72 6.55
C ASP A 88 -2.45 16.89 5.19
N PRO A 89 -1.90 18.08 4.88
CA PRO A 89 -1.21 18.34 3.61
C PRO A 89 0.14 17.61 3.50
N ASP A 90 0.75 17.18 4.61
CA ASP A 90 2.02 16.46 4.60
C ASP A 90 1.86 14.95 4.43
N ILE A 91 0.61 14.45 4.50
CA ILE A 91 0.28 13.04 4.27
C ILE A 91 -0.35 12.87 2.88
N HIS A 92 0.31 12.11 2.03
CA HIS A 92 -0.07 11.87 0.64
C HIS A 92 -0.65 10.45 0.43
N GLY A 93 -0.42 9.55 1.37
CA GLY A 93 -0.96 8.21 1.38
C GLY A 93 -1.33 7.76 2.78
N ILE A 94 -2.42 7.02 2.89
CA ILE A 94 -2.90 6.44 4.15
C ILE A 94 -3.08 4.94 3.95
N LEU A 95 -2.55 4.16 4.89
CA LEU A 95 -2.66 2.72 4.93
C LEU A 95 -3.14 2.28 6.31
N VAL A 96 -4.24 1.57 6.36
CA VAL A 96 -4.72 0.92 7.60
C VAL A 96 -4.44 -0.56 7.50
N GLN A 97 -3.56 -1.06 8.37
CA GLN A 97 -3.15 -2.46 8.31
C GLN A 97 -4.28 -3.41 8.74
N LEU A 98 -4.70 -4.26 7.82
CA LEU A 98 -5.66 -5.34 8.10
C LEU A 98 -4.93 -6.60 8.63
N PRO A 99 -5.61 -7.47 9.39
CA PRO A 99 -7.00 -7.34 9.86
C PRO A 99 -7.15 -6.33 11.00
N LEU A 100 -8.36 -5.79 11.13
CA LEU A 100 -8.77 -4.95 12.27
C LEU A 100 -9.45 -5.81 13.35
N PRO A 101 -9.53 -5.32 14.60
CA PRO A 101 -10.32 -5.95 15.65
C PRO A 101 -11.80 -6.12 15.24
N PRO A 102 -12.51 -7.18 15.70
CA PRO A 102 -13.86 -7.52 15.23
C PRO A 102 -14.94 -6.44 15.45
N HIS A 103 -14.74 -5.53 16.37
CA HIS A 103 -15.68 -4.43 16.66
C HIS A 103 -15.52 -3.23 15.73
N ILE A 104 -14.53 -3.24 14.84
CA ILE A 104 -14.27 -2.18 13.85
C ILE A 104 -14.64 -2.69 12.47
N ASP A 105 -15.55 -1.99 11.79
CA ASP A 105 -15.94 -2.31 10.42
C ASP A 105 -14.84 -1.87 9.43
N ALA A 106 -14.15 -2.87 8.86
CA ALA A 106 -13.07 -2.62 7.90
C ALA A 106 -13.54 -1.89 6.63
N ASN A 107 -14.76 -2.14 6.17
CA ASN A 107 -15.29 -1.46 4.99
C ASN A 107 -15.48 0.03 5.26
N LYS A 108 -16.06 0.36 6.42
CA LYS A 108 -16.25 1.74 6.86
C LYS A 108 -14.92 2.49 7.01
N VAL A 109 -13.90 1.78 7.52
CA VAL A 109 -12.54 2.32 7.64
C VAL A 109 -11.96 2.61 6.26
N ILE A 110 -12.02 1.66 5.33
CA ILE A 110 -11.51 1.82 3.96
C ILE A 110 -12.25 2.97 3.25
N GLU A 111 -13.57 3.05 3.36
CA GLU A 111 -14.40 4.12 2.74
C GLU A 111 -14.15 5.50 3.37
N THR A 112 -13.63 5.56 4.59
CA THR A 112 -13.27 6.83 5.24
C THR A 112 -11.96 7.41 4.71
N ILE A 113 -11.07 6.57 4.16
CA ILE A 113 -9.83 7.04 3.52
C ILE A 113 -10.21 7.80 2.24
N SER A 114 -9.60 8.97 2.04
CA SER A 114 -9.78 9.69 0.77
C SER A 114 -9.30 8.83 -0.41
N PRO A 115 -10.08 8.67 -1.49
CA PRO A 115 -9.64 7.94 -2.68
C PRO A 115 -8.31 8.42 -3.25
N ALA A 116 -7.98 9.71 -3.08
CA ALA A 116 -6.70 10.28 -3.51
C ALA A 116 -5.52 9.87 -2.62
N LYS A 117 -5.78 9.31 -1.43
CA LYS A 117 -4.77 8.85 -0.46
C LYS A 117 -4.84 7.33 -0.20
N ASP A 118 -5.73 6.60 -0.89
CA ASP A 118 -5.89 5.14 -0.78
C ASP A 118 -4.75 4.39 -1.49
N VAL A 119 -3.59 4.36 -0.86
CA VAL A 119 -2.39 3.74 -1.47
C VAL A 119 -2.44 2.21 -1.52
N ASP A 120 -3.31 1.56 -0.74
CA ASP A 120 -3.55 0.11 -0.82
C ASP A 120 -4.48 -0.28 -1.98
N GLY A 121 -5.24 0.68 -2.55
CA GLY A 121 -6.14 0.44 -3.66
C GLY A 121 -7.37 -0.39 -3.29
N PHE A 122 -7.82 -0.33 -2.05
CA PHE A 122 -8.99 -1.09 -1.55
C PHE A 122 -10.29 -0.29 -1.54
N HIS A 123 -10.19 1.03 -1.65
CA HIS A 123 -11.37 1.89 -1.72
C HIS A 123 -12.23 1.55 -2.94
N VAL A 124 -13.55 1.62 -2.79
CA VAL A 124 -14.49 1.31 -3.89
C VAL A 124 -14.21 2.13 -5.15
N ALA A 125 -13.77 3.36 -5.01
CA ALA A 125 -13.37 4.21 -6.15
C ALA A 125 -12.15 3.65 -6.88
N SER A 126 -11.13 3.15 -6.16
CA SER A 126 -9.94 2.52 -6.73
C SER A 126 -10.28 1.21 -7.44
N ALA A 127 -11.09 0.36 -6.80
CA ALA A 127 -11.56 -0.89 -7.38
C ALA A 127 -12.44 -0.66 -8.62
N GLY A 128 -13.36 0.30 -8.55
CA GLY A 128 -14.21 0.69 -9.67
C GLY A 128 -13.41 1.25 -10.84
N ALA A 129 -12.44 2.13 -10.60
CA ALA A 129 -11.55 2.67 -11.62
C ALA A 129 -10.77 1.55 -12.34
N LEU A 130 -10.22 0.58 -11.58
CA LEU A 130 -9.55 -0.58 -12.15
C LEU A 130 -10.49 -1.39 -13.04
N MET A 131 -11.73 -1.64 -12.60
CA MET A 131 -12.70 -2.45 -13.33
C MET A 131 -13.09 -1.86 -14.68
N ILE A 132 -13.19 -0.54 -14.78
CA ILE A 132 -13.56 0.18 -16.00
C ILE A 132 -12.35 0.73 -16.78
N GLY A 133 -11.14 0.33 -16.42
CA GLY A 133 -9.91 0.73 -17.11
C GLY A 133 -9.54 2.21 -16.93
N ARG A 134 -9.95 2.84 -15.85
CA ARG A 134 -9.61 4.23 -15.52
C ARG A 134 -8.34 4.30 -14.64
N PRO A 135 -7.61 5.43 -14.69
CA PRO A 135 -6.50 5.67 -13.77
C PRO A 135 -6.97 5.64 -12.31
N GLY A 136 -6.18 5.02 -11.45
CA GLY A 136 -6.43 4.92 -10.02
C GLY A 136 -5.36 4.07 -9.32
N PHE A 137 -5.42 4.02 -8.01
CA PHE A 137 -4.58 3.10 -7.25
C PHE A 137 -4.99 1.65 -7.53
N LYS A 138 -4.02 0.75 -7.44
CA LYS A 138 -4.22 -0.69 -7.66
C LYS A 138 -3.78 -1.43 -6.41
N ALA A 139 -4.52 -2.46 -6.05
CA ALA A 139 -4.13 -3.29 -4.92
C ALA A 139 -2.69 -3.79 -5.09
N CYS A 140 -1.86 -3.55 -4.05
CA CYS A 140 -0.40 -3.67 -4.15
C CYS A 140 0.07 -5.08 -4.52
N THR A 141 -0.52 -6.13 -3.95
CA THR A 141 -0.11 -7.52 -4.20
C THR A 141 -0.33 -7.93 -5.66
N PRO A 142 -1.53 -7.83 -6.26
CA PRO A 142 -1.70 -8.17 -7.67
C PRO A 142 -0.93 -7.22 -8.60
N TYR A 143 -0.78 -5.96 -8.23
CA TYR A 143 0.03 -5.03 -9.02
C TYR A 143 1.52 -5.41 -9.00
N GLY A 144 2.04 -5.88 -7.86
CA GLY A 144 3.37 -6.44 -7.75
C GLY A 144 3.58 -7.66 -8.66
N CYS A 145 2.59 -8.56 -8.76
CA CYS A 145 2.64 -9.68 -9.71
C CYS A 145 2.75 -9.19 -11.17
N MET A 146 1.96 -8.16 -11.53
CA MET A 146 2.07 -7.57 -12.88
C MET A 146 3.44 -6.96 -13.13
N LYS A 147 4.04 -6.29 -12.14
CA LYS A 147 5.40 -5.75 -12.24
C LYS A 147 6.46 -6.84 -12.40
N MET A 148 6.29 -7.98 -11.77
CA MET A 148 7.17 -9.14 -11.98
C MET A 148 7.06 -9.69 -13.41
N LEU A 149 5.87 -9.77 -13.98
CA LEU A 149 5.67 -10.20 -15.36
C LEU A 149 6.28 -9.18 -16.35
N GLU A 150 6.07 -7.90 -16.13
CA GLU A 150 6.71 -6.82 -16.91
C GLU A 150 8.24 -6.93 -16.89
N ALA A 151 8.83 -7.19 -15.71
CA ALA A 151 10.27 -7.26 -15.54
C ALA A 151 10.94 -8.38 -16.35
N ILE A 152 10.21 -9.45 -16.68
CA ILE A 152 10.69 -10.56 -17.54
C ILE A 152 10.17 -10.46 -18.97
N GLY A 153 9.53 -9.36 -19.36
CA GLY A 153 8.98 -9.15 -20.69
C GLY A 153 7.79 -10.04 -21.03
N CYS A 154 7.08 -10.55 -20.02
CA CYS A 154 5.91 -11.40 -20.23
C CYS A 154 4.64 -10.55 -20.36
N ASP A 155 4.07 -10.45 -21.55
CA ASP A 155 2.72 -9.93 -21.76
C ASP A 155 1.68 -11.06 -21.57
N PRO A 156 0.81 -10.98 -20.55
CA PRO A 156 -0.21 -11.99 -20.28
C PRO A 156 -1.41 -11.91 -21.24
N LYS A 157 -1.51 -10.89 -22.09
CA LYS A 157 -2.64 -10.69 -22.98
C LYS A 157 -2.82 -11.90 -23.92
N GLY A 158 -4.02 -12.48 -23.91
CA GLY A 158 -4.37 -13.63 -24.75
C GLY A 158 -3.71 -14.96 -24.34
N LYS A 159 -2.98 -15.00 -23.21
CA LYS A 159 -2.38 -16.23 -22.69
C LYS A 159 -3.29 -16.91 -21.68
N HIS A 160 -3.14 -18.22 -21.58
CA HIS A 160 -3.77 -18.98 -20.50
C HIS A 160 -2.99 -18.75 -19.21
N ALA A 161 -3.68 -18.31 -18.15
CA ALA A 161 -3.10 -18.13 -16.83
C ALA A 161 -3.82 -19.04 -15.82
N ASP A 162 -3.06 -19.91 -15.19
CA ASP A 162 -3.54 -20.70 -14.05
C ASP A 162 -2.95 -20.14 -12.75
N ARG A 163 -3.83 -19.72 -11.86
CA ARG A 163 -3.45 -19.26 -10.53
C ARG A 163 -3.72 -20.35 -9.51
N LYS A 164 -2.67 -21.02 -9.08
CA LYS A 164 -2.74 -21.93 -7.93
C LYS A 164 -2.21 -21.23 -6.68
N SER A 165 -3.05 -21.03 -5.71
CA SER A 165 -2.63 -20.61 -4.37
C SER A 165 -2.26 -21.85 -3.58
N VAL A 166 -1.00 -22.02 -3.21
CA VAL A 166 -0.59 -23.02 -2.25
C VAL A 166 -0.70 -22.34 -0.88
N VAL A 167 -1.71 -22.74 -0.10
CA VAL A 167 -1.88 -22.38 1.30
C VAL A 167 -1.24 -23.45 2.14
#